data_f51dabadf8b9b33f93feec343d57f865
#
_entry.id   f51dabadf8b9b33f93feec343d57f865
#
_cell.length_a   1.000
_cell.length_b   1.000
_cell.length_c   1.000
_cell.angle_alpha   90.00
_cell.angle_beta   90.00
_cell.angle_gamma   90.00
#
_symmetry.space_group_name_H-M   'P 1'
#
loop_
_entity.id
_entity.type
_entity.pdbx_description
1 polymer ?
#
loop_
_entity_poly.entity_id
_entity_poly.type
_entity_poly.pdbx_seq_one_letter_code
_entity_poly.pdbx_strand_id
1 'polypeptide(L)'
;MSKVCVFDHPLIQHKLSILRDKNTPVKVFRELIGEISMLMCFEATRDLTLEDVTVETPVATAQCKRIAGKKLAVIPILRAGLGMVDGMVSMMPNVKVGHIGLYRDPATHEPVKYYYKVPADIAERDIIVVDPMLATGGSASAAITFLKQDGAKHIKLMSIIGAPEGVERMQQDHPDVDIFVAALDERLNENAYIVPGLGDAGDRIFGTK
;
A
#
# COMPACT_ATOMS: atom_id res chain seq x y z
N MET A 1 13.73 4.91 -13.54
CA MET A 1 13.93 4.81 -12.08
C MET A 1 12.57 5.00 -11.42
N SER A 2 12.22 4.13 -10.48
CA SER A 2 11.02 4.25 -9.68
C SER A 2 10.99 5.58 -8.94
N LYS A 3 9.81 6.20 -8.89
CA LYS A 3 9.58 7.41 -8.10
C LYS A 3 9.38 7.02 -6.64
N VAL A 4 10.04 7.70 -5.72
CA VAL A 4 9.75 7.62 -4.29
C VAL A 4 9.03 8.89 -3.89
N CYS A 5 7.76 8.74 -3.47
CA CYS A 5 6.92 9.83 -3.02
C CYS A 5 6.76 9.75 -1.51
N VAL A 6 7.37 10.71 -0.80
CA VAL A 6 7.20 10.88 0.65
C VAL A 6 6.19 11.99 0.87
N PHE A 7 5.13 11.71 1.63
CA PHE A 7 4.05 12.67 1.85
C PHE A 7 4.41 13.67 2.96
N ASP A 8 4.28 14.95 2.65
CA ASP A 8 4.49 16.06 3.59
C ASP A 8 3.18 16.74 4.03
N HIS A 9 2.03 16.19 3.63
CA HIS A 9 0.72 16.78 3.89
C HIS A 9 0.43 16.88 5.40
N PRO A 10 0.05 18.06 5.93
CA PRO A 10 -0.13 18.28 7.38
C PRO A 10 -1.09 17.30 8.07
N LEU A 11 -2.19 16.90 7.41
CA LEU A 11 -3.12 15.91 7.97
C LEU A 11 -2.48 14.54 8.12
N ILE A 12 -1.65 14.12 7.17
CA ILE A 12 -0.93 12.85 7.25
C ILE A 12 0.07 12.91 8.40
N GLN A 13 0.87 13.98 8.49
CA GLN A 13 1.85 14.14 9.54
C GLN A 13 1.22 14.20 10.94
N HIS A 14 0.09 14.91 11.08
CA HIS A 14 -0.68 14.92 12.33
C HIS A 14 -1.14 13.51 12.74
N LYS A 15 -1.73 12.77 11.81
CA LYS A 15 -2.20 11.40 12.07
C LYS A 15 -1.07 10.44 12.39
N LEU A 16 0.08 10.59 11.70
CA LEU A 16 1.29 9.81 11.97
C LEU A 16 1.82 10.04 13.39
N SER A 17 1.82 11.28 13.89
CA SER A 17 2.29 11.56 15.25
C SER A 17 1.47 10.82 16.31
N ILE A 18 0.15 10.74 16.13
CA ILE A 18 -0.74 9.97 17.02
C ILE A 18 -0.53 8.47 16.82
N LEU A 19 -0.40 8.01 15.57
CA LEU A 19 -0.17 6.60 15.24
C LEU A 19 1.11 6.05 15.87
N ARG A 20 2.18 6.86 15.92
CA ARG A 20 3.48 6.49 16.48
C ARG A 20 3.45 6.35 18.00
N ASP A 21 2.60 7.06 18.71
CA ASP A 21 2.54 7.00 20.18
C ASP A 21 2.25 5.56 20.63
N LYS A 22 3.14 5.03 21.48
CA LYS A 22 3.03 3.68 22.05
C LYS A 22 1.76 3.45 22.85
N ASN A 23 1.15 4.52 23.36
CA ASN A 23 -0.08 4.47 24.16
C ASN A 23 -1.35 4.54 23.30
N THR A 24 -1.24 4.72 21.98
CA THR A 24 -2.41 4.77 21.08
C THR A 24 -3.18 3.45 21.15
N PRO A 25 -4.46 3.47 21.57
CA PRO A 25 -5.26 2.26 21.69
C PRO A 25 -5.48 1.58 20.33
N VAL A 26 -5.67 0.26 20.33
CA VAL A 26 -5.88 -0.56 19.13
C VAL A 26 -6.96 0.00 18.21
N LYS A 27 -8.10 0.45 18.77
CA LYS A 27 -9.19 1.04 17.98
C LYS A 27 -8.69 2.28 17.20
N VAL A 28 -8.08 3.23 17.91
CA VAL A 28 -7.60 4.48 17.32
C VAL A 28 -6.48 4.20 16.32
N PHE A 29 -5.57 3.28 16.64
CA PHE A 29 -4.50 2.87 15.73
C PHE A 29 -5.07 2.35 14.39
N ARG A 30 -6.08 1.49 14.46
CA ARG A 30 -6.75 0.92 13.27
C ARG A 30 -7.47 1.98 12.45
N GLU A 31 -8.19 2.90 13.10
CA GLU A 31 -8.85 4.03 12.44
C GLU A 31 -7.84 4.92 11.72
N LEU A 32 -6.74 5.28 12.37
CA LEU A 32 -5.67 6.09 11.78
C LEU A 32 -4.99 5.43 10.58
N ILE A 33 -4.73 4.12 10.64
CA ILE A 33 -4.21 3.36 9.49
C ILE A 33 -5.14 3.52 8.28
N GLY A 34 -6.45 3.33 8.46
CA GLY A 34 -7.44 3.50 7.40
C GLY A 34 -7.49 4.92 6.85
N GLU A 35 -7.49 5.92 7.72
CA GLU A 35 -7.55 7.34 7.34
C GLU A 35 -6.29 7.79 6.59
N ILE A 36 -5.10 7.40 7.04
CA ILE A 36 -3.85 7.68 6.34
C ILE A 36 -3.85 6.99 4.98
N SER A 37 -4.27 5.72 4.92
CA SER A 37 -4.35 4.96 3.66
C SER A 37 -5.29 5.61 2.65
N MET A 38 -6.42 6.17 3.10
CA MET A 38 -7.36 6.92 2.27
C MET A 38 -6.70 8.18 1.68
N LEU A 39 -6.01 8.98 2.50
CA LEU A 39 -5.32 10.19 2.06
C LEU A 39 -4.18 9.86 1.07
N MET A 40 -3.40 8.83 1.35
CA MET A 40 -2.35 8.36 0.45
C MET A 40 -2.91 7.82 -0.86
N CYS A 41 -4.02 7.11 -0.82
CA CYS A 41 -4.69 6.57 -2.00
C CYS A 41 -5.13 7.68 -2.96
N PHE A 42 -5.65 8.79 -2.45
CA PHE A 42 -6.03 9.96 -3.25
C PHE A 42 -4.84 10.44 -4.11
N GLU A 43 -3.65 10.53 -3.54
CA GLU A 43 -2.47 10.97 -4.27
C GLU A 43 -1.88 9.87 -5.17
N ALA A 44 -1.84 8.64 -4.69
CA ALA A 44 -1.32 7.51 -5.45
C ALA A 44 -2.15 7.18 -6.72
N THR A 45 -3.38 7.69 -6.80
CA THR A 45 -4.28 7.52 -7.96
C THR A 45 -4.34 8.73 -8.88
N ARG A 46 -3.48 9.74 -8.68
CA ARG A 46 -3.48 11.00 -9.45
C ARG A 46 -3.23 10.82 -10.96
N ASP A 47 -2.55 9.78 -11.35
CA ASP A 47 -2.17 9.46 -12.72
C ASP A 47 -3.12 8.51 -13.44
N LEU A 48 -4.28 8.19 -12.83
CA LEU A 48 -5.27 7.34 -13.49
C LEU A 48 -5.77 7.98 -14.78
N THR A 49 -5.79 7.17 -15.84
CA THR A 49 -6.28 7.61 -17.14
C THR A 49 -7.79 7.87 -17.11
N LEU A 50 -8.20 8.95 -17.71
CA LEU A 50 -9.61 9.34 -17.84
C LEU A 50 -10.08 9.21 -19.30
N GLU A 51 -11.34 8.83 -19.49
CA GLU A 51 -12.05 8.83 -20.76
C GLU A 51 -13.17 9.86 -20.76
N ASP A 52 -13.50 10.38 -21.95
CA ASP A 52 -14.65 11.27 -22.15
C ASP A 52 -15.95 10.48 -22.15
N VAL A 53 -16.93 10.95 -21.42
CA VAL A 53 -18.29 10.38 -21.37
C VAL A 53 -19.34 11.47 -21.45
N THR A 54 -20.43 11.19 -22.17
CA THR A 54 -21.61 12.06 -22.19
C THR A 54 -22.55 11.61 -21.05
N VAL A 55 -23.01 12.57 -20.26
CA VAL A 55 -23.89 12.33 -19.11
C VAL A 55 -25.12 13.25 -19.24
N GLU A 56 -26.31 12.70 -19.10
CA GLU A 56 -27.53 13.46 -18.93
C GLU A 56 -27.67 13.90 -17.47
N THR A 57 -27.60 15.21 -17.23
CA THR A 57 -27.86 15.80 -15.93
C THR A 57 -29.34 16.19 -15.81
N PRO A 58 -29.87 16.53 -14.62
CA PRO A 58 -31.22 17.01 -14.46
C PRO A 58 -31.54 18.31 -15.27
N VAL A 59 -30.52 19.00 -15.76
CA VAL A 59 -30.67 20.31 -16.45
C VAL A 59 -30.32 20.23 -17.93
N ALA A 60 -29.23 19.54 -18.30
CA ALA A 60 -28.73 19.46 -19.66
C ALA A 60 -27.74 18.32 -19.86
N THR A 61 -27.44 17.95 -21.10
CA THR A 61 -26.37 17.06 -21.49
C THR A 61 -25.00 17.68 -21.16
N ALA A 62 -24.11 16.94 -20.50
CA ALA A 62 -22.77 17.38 -20.14
C ALA A 62 -21.69 16.42 -20.65
N GLN A 63 -20.56 16.99 -21.08
CA GLN A 63 -19.33 16.22 -21.33
C GLN A 63 -18.53 16.10 -20.03
N CYS A 64 -18.31 14.88 -19.58
CA CYS A 64 -17.66 14.56 -18.30
C CYS A 64 -16.46 13.65 -18.51
N LYS A 65 -15.73 13.39 -17.42
CA LYS A 65 -14.60 12.45 -17.38
C LYS A 65 -14.92 11.28 -16.44
N ARG A 66 -14.51 10.09 -16.84
CA ARG A 66 -14.60 8.87 -16.04
C ARG A 66 -13.26 8.13 -16.08
N ILE A 67 -12.93 7.38 -15.03
CA ILE A 67 -11.75 6.52 -15.04
C ILE A 67 -11.89 5.50 -16.17
N ALA A 68 -10.89 5.47 -17.05
CA ALA A 68 -10.85 4.60 -18.22
C ALA A 68 -10.51 3.13 -17.86
N GLY A 69 -10.86 2.21 -18.74
CA GLY A 69 -10.39 0.83 -18.76
C GLY A 69 -10.73 -0.04 -17.56
N LYS A 70 -9.95 -1.08 -17.38
CA LYS A 70 -9.93 -1.96 -16.19
C LYS A 70 -9.31 -1.19 -15.03
N LYS A 71 -10.08 -1.12 -13.95
CA LYS A 71 -9.78 -0.25 -12.82
C LYS A 71 -8.82 -0.94 -11.84
N LEU A 72 -8.61 -0.32 -10.71
CA LEU A 72 -7.64 -0.68 -9.70
C LEU A 72 -7.88 -2.06 -9.07
N ALA A 73 -6.79 -2.64 -8.59
CA ALA A 73 -6.79 -3.70 -7.59
C ALA A 73 -5.90 -3.31 -6.42
N VAL A 74 -6.36 -3.57 -5.20
CA VAL A 74 -5.58 -3.40 -3.96
C VAL A 74 -5.15 -4.77 -3.48
N ILE A 75 -3.85 -4.91 -3.22
CA ILE A 75 -3.24 -6.19 -2.83
C ILE A 75 -2.53 -6.03 -1.48
N PRO A 76 -3.22 -6.26 -0.36
CA PRO A 76 -2.57 -6.26 0.95
C PRO A 76 -1.64 -7.46 1.11
N ILE A 77 -0.46 -7.19 1.69
CA ILE A 77 0.41 -8.23 2.21
C ILE A 77 -0.10 -8.61 3.60
N LEU A 78 -0.52 -9.86 3.74
CA LEU A 78 -1.07 -10.36 5.00
C LEU A 78 0.03 -10.48 6.06
N ARG A 79 -0.28 -10.16 7.32
CA ARG A 79 -1.56 -9.75 7.91
C ARG A 79 -1.76 -8.22 7.92
N ALA A 80 -0.67 -7.46 8.16
CA ALA A 80 -0.73 -6.03 8.49
C ALA A 80 -1.36 -5.16 7.39
N GLY A 81 -1.13 -5.50 6.11
CA GLY A 81 -1.71 -4.78 4.97
C GLY A 81 -3.24 -4.72 4.97
N LEU A 82 -3.93 -5.67 5.66
CA LEU A 82 -5.39 -5.62 5.78
C LEU A 82 -5.91 -4.34 6.42
N GLY A 83 -5.16 -3.76 7.37
CA GLY A 83 -5.56 -2.51 8.02
C GLY A 83 -5.67 -1.32 7.06
N MET A 84 -5.01 -1.37 5.90
CA MET A 84 -5.04 -0.30 4.91
C MET A 84 -6.21 -0.42 3.92
N VAL A 85 -6.83 -1.59 3.81
CA VAL A 85 -7.79 -1.91 2.74
C VAL A 85 -9.07 -1.09 2.86
N ASP A 86 -9.67 -1.03 4.03
CA ASP A 86 -10.98 -0.37 4.24
C ASP A 86 -10.93 1.12 3.87
N GLY A 87 -9.84 1.82 4.21
CA GLY A 87 -9.64 3.20 3.83
C GLY A 87 -9.61 3.39 2.31
N MET A 88 -8.97 2.49 1.58
CA MET A 88 -8.90 2.54 0.11
C MET A 88 -10.22 2.15 -0.54
N VAL A 89 -10.90 1.12 -0.04
CA VAL A 89 -12.21 0.68 -0.54
C VAL A 89 -13.26 1.76 -0.33
N SER A 90 -13.21 2.53 0.76
CA SER A 90 -14.14 3.65 0.98
C SER A 90 -14.01 4.74 -0.09
N MET A 91 -12.81 4.98 -0.63
CA MET A 91 -12.59 5.90 -1.74
C MET A 91 -12.91 5.31 -3.12
N MET A 92 -12.73 4.00 -3.26
CA MET A 92 -12.88 3.29 -4.53
C MET A 92 -13.77 2.05 -4.34
N PRO A 93 -15.10 2.21 -4.17
CA PRO A 93 -15.99 1.09 -3.80
C PRO A 93 -15.97 -0.09 -4.78
N ASN A 94 -15.60 0.15 -6.04
CA ASN A 94 -15.54 -0.88 -7.09
C ASN A 94 -14.13 -1.49 -7.26
N VAL A 95 -13.17 -1.16 -6.37
CA VAL A 95 -11.82 -1.73 -6.42
C VAL A 95 -11.89 -3.24 -6.13
N LYS A 96 -11.11 -4.04 -6.86
CA LYS A 96 -10.95 -5.44 -6.51
C LYS A 96 -9.86 -5.59 -5.46
N VAL A 97 -10.06 -6.51 -4.53
CA VAL A 97 -9.09 -6.81 -3.49
C VAL A 97 -8.58 -8.24 -3.68
N GLY A 98 -7.27 -8.38 -3.83
CA GLY A 98 -6.59 -9.67 -3.75
C GLY A 98 -5.79 -9.76 -2.45
N HIS A 99 -5.22 -10.91 -2.14
CA HIS A 99 -4.47 -11.10 -0.90
C HIS A 99 -3.22 -11.94 -1.17
N ILE A 100 -2.09 -11.51 -0.60
CA ILE A 100 -0.84 -12.26 -0.63
C ILE A 100 -0.38 -12.48 0.81
N GLY A 101 -0.28 -13.75 1.21
CA GLY A 101 0.26 -14.16 2.50
C GLY A 101 1.68 -14.69 2.33
N LEU A 102 2.61 -14.08 3.05
CA LEU A 102 4.02 -14.43 3.04
C LEU A 102 4.50 -14.68 4.47
N TYR A 103 5.37 -15.68 4.64
CA TYR A 103 6.20 -15.80 5.83
C TYR A 103 7.66 -15.96 5.43
N ARG A 104 8.55 -15.69 6.36
CA ARG A 104 9.98 -15.91 6.12
C ARG A 104 10.33 -17.30 6.61
N ASP A 105 10.86 -18.14 5.73
CA ASP A 105 11.33 -19.46 6.10
C ASP A 105 12.41 -19.37 7.19
N PRO A 106 12.28 -20.08 8.32
CA PRO A 106 13.24 -19.99 9.42
C PRO A 106 14.65 -20.47 9.07
N ALA A 107 14.78 -21.40 8.11
CA ALA A 107 16.05 -21.98 7.73
C ALA A 107 16.76 -21.23 6.62
N THR A 108 16.00 -20.81 5.59
CA THR A 108 16.56 -20.12 4.41
C THR A 108 16.45 -18.61 4.48
N HIS A 109 15.62 -18.08 5.38
CA HIS A 109 15.24 -16.66 5.46
C HIS A 109 14.58 -16.10 4.19
N GLU A 110 14.21 -16.96 3.25
CA GLU A 110 13.51 -16.55 2.04
C GLU A 110 12.00 -16.38 2.26
N PRO A 111 11.35 -15.48 1.51
CA PRO A 111 9.91 -15.30 1.58
C PRO A 111 9.18 -16.49 0.94
N VAL A 112 8.34 -17.16 1.71
CA VAL A 112 7.50 -18.28 1.26
C VAL A 112 6.05 -17.86 1.19
N LYS A 113 5.41 -18.13 0.06
CA LYS A 113 4.01 -17.83 -0.19
C LYS A 113 3.12 -18.92 0.42
N TYR A 114 2.32 -18.59 1.45
CA TYR A 114 1.34 -19.52 2.03
C TYR A 114 -0.10 -19.24 1.60
N TYR A 115 -0.38 -18.04 1.10
CA TYR A 115 -1.67 -17.66 0.56
C TYR A 115 -1.51 -16.74 -0.62
N TYR A 116 -2.25 -16.99 -1.69
CA TYR A 116 -2.23 -16.16 -2.86
C TYR A 116 -3.57 -16.24 -3.58
N LYS A 117 -4.33 -15.16 -3.57
CA LYS A 117 -5.56 -15.04 -4.31
C LYS A 117 -5.74 -13.63 -4.82
N VAL A 118 -5.63 -13.47 -6.13
CA VAL A 118 -5.72 -12.18 -6.83
C VAL A 118 -6.84 -12.24 -7.88
N PRO A 119 -7.33 -11.09 -8.37
CA PRO A 119 -8.27 -11.06 -9.48
C PRO A 119 -7.74 -11.80 -10.71
N ALA A 120 -8.60 -12.58 -11.39
CA ALA A 120 -8.20 -13.33 -12.57
C ALA A 120 -7.71 -12.45 -13.74
N ASP A 121 -8.15 -11.19 -13.76
CA ASP A 121 -7.76 -10.17 -14.74
C ASP A 121 -6.65 -9.23 -14.23
N ILE A 122 -5.78 -9.72 -13.33
CA ILE A 122 -4.74 -8.91 -12.66
C ILE A 122 -3.78 -8.26 -13.65
N ALA A 123 -3.50 -8.91 -14.77
CA ALA A 123 -2.60 -8.41 -15.82
C ALA A 123 -3.14 -7.16 -16.55
N GLU A 124 -4.45 -6.87 -16.43
CA GLU A 124 -5.12 -5.74 -17.07
C GLU A 124 -5.42 -4.60 -16.08
N ARG A 125 -4.96 -4.70 -14.82
CA ARG A 125 -5.28 -3.75 -13.76
C ARG A 125 -4.08 -2.91 -13.35
N ASP A 126 -4.38 -1.68 -12.91
CA ASP A 126 -3.45 -0.92 -12.09
C ASP A 126 -3.50 -1.44 -10.66
N ILE A 127 -2.35 -1.77 -10.11
CA ILE A 127 -2.24 -2.49 -8.83
C ILE A 127 -1.59 -1.59 -7.79
N ILE A 128 -2.19 -1.53 -6.61
CA ILE A 128 -1.55 -0.94 -5.43
C ILE A 128 -1.33 -2.05 -4.41
N VAL A 129 -0.07 -2.44 -4.22
CA VAL A 129 0.35 -3.32 -3.15
C VAL A 129 0.44 -2.52 -1.87
N VAL A 130 -0.13 -3.01 -0.78
CA VAL A 130 -0.16 -2.29 0.50
C VAL A 130 0.41 -3.12 1.64
N ASP A 131 1.32 -2.50 2.38
CA ASP A 131 1.89 -2.99 3.62
C ASP A 131 2.22 -1.77 4.49
N PRO A 132 1.74 -1.64 5.73
CA PRO A 132 2.00 -0.46 6.53
C PRO A 132 3.49 -0.19 6.79
N MET A 133 4.36 -1.20 6.65
CA MET A 133 5.78 -1.08 6.97
C MET A 133 6.69 -1.58 5.84
N LEU A 134 7.43 -0.67 5.22
CA LEU A 134 8.51 -1.01 4.29
C LEU A 134 9.85 -1.02 5.06
N ALA A 135 10.13 -2.11 5.78
CA ALA A 135 11.35 -2.28 6.57
C ALA A 135 12.53 -2.75 5.69
N THR A 136 12.73 -4.05 5.55
CA THR A 136 13.80 -4.62 4.71
C THR A 136 13.45 -4.72 3.23
N GLY A 137 12.20 -4.47 2.86
CA GLY A 137 11.68 -4.62 1.50
C GLY A 137 11.44 -6.06 1.03
N GLY A 138 11.85 -7.07 1.80
CA GLY A 138 11.78 -8.47 1.35
C GLY A 138 10.37 -8.97 1.04
N SER A 139 9.39 -8.71 1.89
CA SER A 139 8.00 -9.11 1.65
C SER A 139 7.37 -8.37 0.47
N ALA A 140 7.61 -7.06 0.38
CA ALA A 140 7.11 -6.24 -0.73
C ALA A 140 7.71 -6.69 -2.07
N SER A 141 9.02 -6.90 -2.13
CA SER A 141 9.72 -7.38 -3.32
C SER A 141 9.19 -8.75 -3.78
N ALA A 142 9.05 -9.70 -2.86
CA ALA A 142 8.51 -11.03 -3.18
C ALA A 142 7.06 -10.97 -3.67
N ALA A 143 6.20 -10.19 -3.01
CA ALA A 143 4.80 -10.03 -3.42
C ALA A 143 4.70 -9.47 -4.85
N ILE A 144 5.49 -8.45 -5.17
CA ILE A 144 5.52 -7.82 -6.48
C ILE A 144 6.08 -8.78 -7.53
N THR A 145 7.10 -9.58 -7.19
CA THR A 145 7.62 -10.63 -8.07
C THR A 145 6.52 -11.62 -8.47
N PHE A 146 5.70 -12.09 -7.51
CA PHE A 146 4.60 -13.00 -7.81
C PHE A 146 3.54 -12.35 -8.70
N LEU A 147 3.20 -11.09 -8.47
CA LEU A 147 2.25 -10.36 -9.31
C LEU A 147 2.77 -10.20 -10.75
N LYS A 148 4.06 -9.90 -10.92
CA LYS A 148 4.68 -9.81 -12.25
C LYS A 148 4.71 -11.16 -12.97
N GLN A 149 4.90 -12.26 -12.25
CA GLN A 149 4.79 -13.63 -12.82
C GLN A 149 3.39 -13.91 -13.38
N ASP A 150 2.34 -13.34 -12.76
CA ASP A 150 0.96 -13.41 -13.24
C ASP A 150 0.63 -12.34 -14.32
N GLY A 151 1.63 -11.64 -14.82
CA GLY A 151 1.50 -10.69 -15.93
C GLY A 151 1.15 -9.25 -15.53
N ALA A 152 1.14 -8.93 -14.24
CA ALA A 152 0.91 -7.56 -13.75
C ALA A 152 2.01 -6.60 -14.27
N LYS A 153 1.59 -5.44 -14.80
CA LYS A 153 2.51 -4.47 -15.44
C LYS A 153 2.59 -3.14 -14.70
N HIS A 154 1.46 -2.64 -14.22
CA HIS A 154 1.34 -1.35 -13.56
C HIS A 154 1.16 -1.58 -12.07
N ILE A 155 2.26 -1.50 -11.32
CA ILE A 155 2.29 -1.79 -9.88
C ILE A 155 2.84 -0.58 -9.16
N LYS A 156 2.17 -0.19 -8.07
CA LYS A 156 2.64 0.78 -7.08
C LYS A 156 2.74 0.08 -5.72
N LEU A 157 3.70 0.48 -4.92
CA LEU A 157 3.80 0.08 -3.51
C LEU A 157 3.40 1.26 -2.63
N MET A 158 2.54 1.01 -1.65
CA MET A 158 2.13 2.04 -0.69
C MET A 158 2.32 1.53 0.73
N SER A 159 3.14 2.25 1.51
CA SER A 159 3.42 1.92 2.92
C SER A 159 3.28 3.16 3.80
N ILE A 160 2.84 3.00 5.04
CA ILE A 160 2.68 4.13 5.96
C ILE A 160 4.05 4.65 6.40
N ILE A 161 4.94 3.77 6.83
CA ILE A 161 6.34 4.14 7.09
C ILE A 161 7.29 3.25 6.32
N GLY A 162 8.42 3.82 5.92
CA GLY A 162 9.50 3.12 5.24
C GLY A 162 10.85 3.40 5.89
N ALA A 163 11.81 2.50 5.68
CA ALA A 163 13.22 2.71 5.94
C ALA A 163 13.99 2.82 4.61
N PRO A 164 15.12 3.55 4.58
CA PRO A 164 15.96 3.67 3.39
C PRO A 164 16.35 2.32 2.80
N GLU A 165 16.70 1.35 3.64
CA GLU A 165 17.11 0.00 3.24
C GLU A 165 16.01 -0.73 2.46
N GLY A 166 14.74 -0.56 2.88
CA GLY A 166 13.61 -1.14 2.17
C GLY A 166 13.34 -0.46 0.84
N VAL A 167 13.49 0.86 0.78
CA VAL A 167 13.33 1.64 -0.45
C VAL A 167 14.42 1.28 -1.45
N GLU A 168 15.69 1.22 -1.03
CA GLU A 168 16.82 0.84 -1.89
C GLU A 168 16.61 -0.55 -2.48
N ARG A 169 16.23 -1.53 -1.65
CA ARG A 169 15.93 -2.87 -2.12
C ARG A 169 14.82 -2.88 -3.16
N MET A 170 13.73 -2.17 -2.92
CA MET A 170 12.63 -2.08 -3.88
C MET A 170 13.08 -1.44 -5.21
N GLN A 171 13.92 -0.42 -5.16
CA GLN A 171 14.46 0.23 -6.35
C GLN A 171 15.42 -0.68 -7.14
N GLN A 172 16.17 -1.55 -6.45
CA GLN A 172 17.05 -2.54 -7.07
C GLN A 172 16.26 -3.67 -7.71
N ASP A 173 15.33 -4.28 -6.96
CA ASP A 173 14.58 -5.45 -7.41
C ASP A 173 13.47 -5.07 -8.43
N HIS A 174 12.86 -3.89 -8.27
CA HIS A 174 11.71 -3.42 -9.05
C HIS A 174 11.83 -1.93 -9.43
N PRO A 175 12.76 -1.56 -10.32
CA PRO A 175 13.00 -0.17 -10.71
C PRO A 175 11.84 0.48 -11.49
N ASP A 176 10.82 -0.27 -11.84
CA ASP A 176 9.59 0.12 -12.53
C ASP A 176 8.39 0.31 -11.60
N VAL A 177 8.56 0.11 -10.29
CA VAL A 177 7.48 0.22 -9.28
C VAL A 177 7.63 1.50 -8.48
N ASP A 178 6.66 2.40 -8.58
CA ASP A 178 6.64 3.62 -7.78
C ASP A 178 6.29 3.32 -6.31
N ILE A 179 6.98 3.99 -5.40
CA ILE A 179 6.89 3.78 -3.96
C ILE A 179 6.28 5.02 -3.32
N PHE A 180 5.21 4.82 -2.55
CA PHE A 180 4.51 5.86 -1.80
C PHE A 180 4.64 5.56 -0.31
N VAL A 181 5.18 6.49 0.47
CA VAL A 181 5.33 6.38 1.93
C VAL A 181 4.82 7.64 2.63
N ALA A 182 4.08 7.49 3.72
CA ALA A 182 3.64 8.64 4.51
C ALA A 182 4.81 9.25 5.31
N ALA A 183 5.79 8.43 5.69
CA ALA A 183 7.09 8.90 6.19
C ALA A 183 8.21 7.94 5.80
N LEU A 184 9.37 8.51 5.51
CA LEU A 184 10.64 7.78 5.39
C LEU A 184 11.43 8.04 6.67
N ASP A 185 11.63 6.99 7.46
CA ASP A 185 12.32 7.04 8.73
C ASP A 185 13.85 6.90 8.58
N GLU A 186 14.60 6.95 9.68
CA GLU A 186 16.06 7.10 9.63
C GLU A 186 16.79 5.84 9.14
N ARG A 187 16.42 4.68 9.67
CA ARG A 187 17.11 3.39 9.43
C ARG A 187 16.35 2.20 10.02
N LEU A 188 16.90 1.02 9.83
CA LEU A 188 16.56 -0.17 10.63
C LEU A 188 17.49 -0.31 11.83
N ASN A 189 16.97 -0.87 12.94
CA ASN A 189 17.79 -1.32 14.03
C ASN A 189 18.31 -2.77 13.79
N GLU A 190 19.08 -3.31 14.74
CA GLU A 190 19.65 -4.66 14.70
C GLU A 190 18.61 -5.79 14.57
N ASN A 191 17.37 -5.54 15.00
CA ASN A 191 16.26 -6.47 14.90
C ASN A 191 15.36 -6.20 13.68
N ALA A 192 15.83 -5.40 12.72
CA ALA A 192 15.12 -4.99 11.52
C ALA A 192 13.81 -4.21 11.77
N TYR A 193 13.69 -3.54 12.93
CA TYR A 193 12.62 -2.57 13.16
C TYR A 193 13.00 -1.19 12.64
N ILE A 194 12.03 -0.49 12.05
CA ILE A 194 12.19 0.89 11.59
C ILE A 194 12.36 1.82 12.81
N VAL A 195 13.30 2.75 12.74
CA VAL A 195 13.62 3.73 13.80
C VAL A 195 13.44 5.15 13.25
N PRO A 196 12.64 6.00 13.93
CA PRO A 196 11.90 5.80 15.18
C PRO A 196 10.70 4.84 15.06
N GLY A 197 10.13 4.65 13.87
CA GLY A 197 9.11 3.67 13.57
C GLY A 197 7.78 3.87 14.30
N LEU A 198 7.03 2.79 14.41
CA LEU A 198 5.76 2.70 15.15
C LEU A 198 5.57 1.34 15.85
N GLY A 199 6.64 0.55 15.97
CA GLY A 199 6.59 -0.81 16.50
C GLY A 199 6.12 -1.83 15.46
N ASP A 200 5.52 -2.95 15.90
CA ASP A 200 4.92 -3.94 15.00
C ASP A 200 3.49 -3.50 14.62
N ALA A 201 3.32 -3.13 13.35
CA ALA A 201 2.02 -2.65 12.87
C ALA A 201 0.94 -3.74 12.92
N GLY A 202 1.30 -5.00 12.63
CA GLY A 202 0.35 -6.11 12.67
C GLY A 202 -0.18 -6.34 14.08
N ASP A 203 0.69 -6.42 15.06
CA ASP A 203 0.30 -6.59 16.46
C ASP A 203 -0.54 -5.39 16.96
N ARG A 204 -0.16 -4.17 16.58
CA ARG A 204 -0.92 -2.97 16.96
C ARG A 204 -2.27 -2.86 16.29
N ILE A 205 -2.41 -3.29 15.01
CA ILE A 205 -3.70 -3.32 14.29
C ILE A 205 -4.63 -4.37 14.90
N PHE A 206 -4.11 -5.56 15.23
CA PHE A 206 -4.93 -6.70 15.64
C PHE A 206 -5.00 -6.90 17.16
N GLY A 207 -4.18 -6.20 17.93
CA GLY A 207 -4.14 -6.32 19.39
C GLY A 207 -3.61 -7.69 19.83
N THR A 208 -2.58 -8.19 19.16
CA THR A 208 -2.02 -9.54 19.40
C THR A 208 -0.82 -9.56 20.36
N LYS A 209 -0.51 -8.42 20.98
CA LYS A 209 0.42 -8.28 22.12
C LYS A 209 -0.22 -7.51 23.24
#